data_e8d7e3125bad5511f9aabc381b74b16a
#
_entry.id   e8d7e3125bad5511f9aabc381b74b16a
#
_cell.length_a   1.000
_cell.length_b   1.000
_cell.length_c   1.000
_cell.angle_alpha   90.00
_cell.angle_beta   90.00
_cell.angle_gamma   90.00
#
_symmetry.space_group_name_H-M   'P 1'
#
loop_
_entity.id
_entity.type
_entity.pdbx_description
1 polymer ?
#
loop_
_entity_poly.entity_id
_entity_poly.type
_entity_poly.pdbx_seq_one_letter_code
_entity_poly.pdbx_strand_id
1 'polypeptide(L)'
;MRISARRMALAAFSALAATTLFGAPAGATVFNQGISVHHDAYVAGDGTVTLSGSYHCEQASPTGAMQIRATVVQEDGHRLSIGAEQPVCDGTERRWVATAPGRWVNVRPGHAVVTAELQEVHLSGLMPKSVATVAQDTKDVEVRRH
;
A
#
# COMPACT_ATOMS: atom_id res chain seq x y z
N MET A 1 77.99 -4.87 30.76
CA MET A 1 78.25 -5.60 29.52
C MET A 1 77.02 -5.53 28.63
N ARG A 2 77.21 -4.91 27.52
CA ARG A 2 76.40 -4.88 26.30
C ARG A 2 74.87 -4.77 26.40
N ILE A 3 74.42 -3.52 26.32
CA ILE A 3 73.05 -3.10 26.10
C ILE A 3 72.78 -3.14 24.59
N SER A 4 71.80 -3.98 24.18
CA SER A 4 71.30 -3.98 22.80
C SER A 4 70.05 -3.16 22.74
N ALA A 5 70.17 -2.03 22.09
CA ALA A 5 69.02 -1.19 21.75
C ALA A 5 68.15 -1.89 20.73
N ARG A 6 66.89 -2.16 21.07
CA ARG A 6 65.90 -2.55 20.11
C ARG A 6 65.01 -1.35 19.78
N ARG A 7 65.07 -0.99 18.52
CA ARG A 7 64.31 0.07 17.89
C ARG A 7 62.82 -0.30 17.92
N MET A 8 62.01 0.53 18.55
CA MET A 8 60.57 0.52 18.39
C MET A 8 60.21 1.12 17.07
N ALA A 9 59.59 0.33 16.18
CA ALA A 9 58.94 0.82 14.98
C ALA A 9 57.51 1.19 15.33
N LEU A 10 57.20 2.48 15.27
CA LEU A 10 55.84 3.01 15.35
C LEU A 10 55.17 2.78 13.99
N ALA A 11 54.29 1.82 13.93
CA ALA A 11 53.38 1.64 12.80
C ALA A 11 52.24 2.62 12.96
N ALA A 12 52.24 3.68 12.13
CA ALA A 12 51.11 4.57 12.00
C ALA A 12 50.03 3.89 11.15
N PHE A 13 48.93 3.46 11.79
CA PHE A 13 47.74 3.04 11.08
C PHE A 13 46.98 4.28 10.64
N SER A 14 47.06 4.60 9.37
CA SER A 14 46.21 5.57 8.71
C SER A 14 44.85 4.92 8.48
N ALA A 15 43.89 5.23 9.31
CA ALA A 15 42.50 4.86 9.10
C ALA A 15 41.94 5.77 7.98
N LEU A 16 41.82 5.24 6.76
CA LEU A 16 41.00 5.84 5.73
C LEU A 16 39.53 5.68 6.13
N ALA A 17 38.95 6.73 6.66
CA ALA A 17 37.51 6.83 6.79
C ALA A 17 36.93 7.06 5.39
N ALA A 18 36.47 5.97 4.76
CA ALA A 18 35.66 6.06 3.57
C ALA A 18 34.27 6.58 3.97
N THR A 19 34.07 7.88 3.90
CA THR A 19 32.74 8.48 3.98
C THR A 19 32.01 8.14 2.68
N THR A 20 31.25 7.06 2.70
CA THR A 20 30.27 6.81 1.66
C THR A 20 29.17 7.86 1.81
N LEU A 21 29.26 8.91 1.02
CA LEU A 21 28.16 9.82 0.80
C LEU A 21 27.08 9.02 0.06
N PHE A 22 26.11 8.51 0.82
CA PHE A 22 24.86 8.08 0.23
C PHE A 22 24.15 9.34 -0.26
N GLY A 23 24.46 9.74 -1.48
CA GLY A 23 23.69 10.74 -2.18
C GLY A 23 22.28 10.23 -2.30
N ALA A 24 21.34 10.79 -1.54
CA ALA A 24 19.93 10.60 -1.83
C ALA A 24 19.71 11.03 -3.29
N PRO A 25 19.00 10.21 -4.12
CA PRO A 25 18.74 10.62 -5.49
C PRO A 25 17.98 11.95 -5.44
N ALA A 26 18.61 13.00 -5.96
CA ALA A 26 18.00 14.30 -6.07
C ALA A 26 16.83 14.18 -7.05
N GLY A 27 15.58 14.37 -6.57
CA GLY A 27 14.38 14.44 -7.40
C GLY A 27 13.32 13.36 -7.21
N ALA A 28 13.45 12.43 -6.26
CA ALA A 28 12.34 11.57 -5.88
C ALA A 28 11.33 12.39 -5.09
N THR A 29 10.27 12.87 -5.74
CA THR A 29 9.11 13.41 -5.05
C THR A 29 8.42 12.25 -4.35
N VAL A 30 8.56 12.14 -3.05
CA VAL A 30 7.86 11.14 -2.25
C VAL A 30 6.43 11.64 -2.06
N PHE A 31 5.50 11.13 -2.85
CA PHE A 31 4.09 11.38 -2.61
C PHE A 31 3.66 10.59 -1.37
N ASN A 32 3.05 11.28 -0.43
CA ASN A 32 2.51 10.65 0.76
C ASN A 32 1.18 9.99 0.40
N GLN A 33 1.22 8.67 0.21
CA GLN A 33 0.08 7.87 -0.19
C GLN A 33 -0.17 6.77 0.82
N GLY A 34 -1.41 6.57 1.21
CA GLY A 34 -1.77 5.54 2.16
C GLY A 34 -3.21 5.07 1.97
N ILE A 35 -3.45 3.84 2.39
CA ILE A 35 -4.78 3.25 2.44
C ILE A 35 -4.85 2.33 3.65
N SER A 36 -6.01 2.25 4.27
CA SER A 36 -6.29 1.32 5.36
C SER A 36 -7.69 0.71 5.23
N VAL A 37 -7.84 -0.51 5.74
CA VAL A 37 -9.09 -1.25 5.81
C VAL A 37 -9.66 -1.14 7.21
N HIS A 38 -10.97 -0.94 7.37
CA HIS A 38 -11.65 -1.04 8.66
C HIS A 38 -11.84 -2.52 9.05
N HIS A 39 -11.91 -2.80 10.36
CA HIS A 39 -12.05 -4.14 10.90
C HIS A 39 -13.40 -4.79 10.60
N ASP A 40 -14.43 -3.98 10.38
CA ASP A 40 -15.79 -4.44 10.13
C ASP A 40 -16.13 -4.33 8.64
N ALA A 41 -16.68 -5.41 8.10
CA ALA A 41 -17.35 -5.47 6.80
C ALA A 41 -18.80 -5.90 7.02
N TYR A 42 -19.68 -5.58 6.08
CA TYR A 42 -21.10 -5.86 6.24
C TYR A 42 -21.65 -6.60 5.04
N VAL A 43 -22.57 -7.52 5.31
CA VAL A 43 -23.40 -8.17 4.30
C VAL A 43 -24.87 -7.91 4.63
N ALA A 44 -25.60 -7.31 3.71
CA ALA A 44 -27.01 -7.03 3.86
C ALA A 44 -27.87 -8.28 3.61
N GLY A 45 -29.16 -8.22 3.95
CA GLY A 45 -30.09 -9.34 3.74
C GLY A 45 -30.25 -9.78 2.29
N ASP A 46 -30.03 -8.88 1.32
CA ASP A 46 -30.00 -9.16 -0.12
C ASP A 46 -28.64 -9.68 -0.62
N GLY A 47 -27.66 -9.84 0.28
CA GLY A 47 -26.32 -10.29 -0.02
C GLY A 47 -25.35 -9.18 -0.44
N THR A 48 -25.78 -7.92 -0.48
CA THR A 48 -24.90 -6.79 -0.79
C THR A 48 -23.79 -6.70 0.23
N VAL A 49 -22.54 -6.68 -0.26
CA VAL A 49 -21.33 -6.58 0.56
C VAL A 49 -20.83 -5.14 0.58
N THR A 50 -20.50 -4.64 1.76
CA THR A 50 -19.93 -3.31 1.95
C THR A 50 -18.62 -3.42 2.71
N LEU A 51 -17.56 -2.89 2.10
CA LEU A 51 -16.24 -2.73 2.68
C LEU A 51 -15.95 -1.25 2.83
N SER A 52 -15.13 -0.89 3.80
CA SER A 52 -14.73 0.50 4.00
C SER A 52 -13.34 0.63 4.62
N GLY A 53 -12.82 1.82 4.55
CA GLY A 53 -11.56 2.18 5.15
C GLY A 53 -11.26 3.66 4.98
N SER A 54 -10.04 4.04 5.19
CA SER A 54 -9.55 5.39 4.93
C SER A 54 -8.41 5.38 3.91
N TYR A 55 -8.20 6.49 3.26
CA TYR A 55 -7.09 6.70 2.34
C TYR A 55 -6.65 8.16 2.35
N HIS A 56 -5.44 8.38 1.94
CA HIS A 56 -4.94 9.70 1.55
C HIS A 56 -4.06 9.53 0.33
N CYS A 57 -4.16 10.46 -0.60
CA CYS A 57 -3.34 10.48 -1.80
C CYS A 57 -3.13 11.89 -2.31
N GLU A 58 -2.03 12.07 -3.00
CA GLU A 58 -1.72 13.23 -3.81
C GLU A 58 -1.68 12.80 -5.28
N GLN A 59 -2.03 13.71 -6.18
CA GLN A 59 -2.01 13.40 -7.59
C GLN A 59 -0.56 13.25 -8.07
N ALA A 60 -0.18 12.02 -8.41
CA ALA A 60 1.19 11.69 -8.75
C ALA A 60 1.55 12.05 -10.20
N SER A 61 0.60 12.06 -11.12
CA SER A 61 0.81 12.29 -12.54
C SER A 61 -0.38 13.01 -13.17
N PRO A 62 -0.13 13.99 -14.06
CA PRO A 62 -1.22 14.66 -14.78
C PRO A 62 -1.96 13.73 -15.78
N THR A 63 -1.36 12.61 -16.15
CA THR A 63 -1.96 11.62 -17.08
C THR A 63 -2.41 10.35 -16.37
N GLY A 64 -2.22 10.26 -15.06
CA GLY A 64 -2.65 9.16 -14.23
C GLY A 64 -4.04 9.38 -13.64
N ALA A 65 -4.81 8.32 -13.51
CA ALA A 65 -6.05 8.29 -12.75
C ALA A 65 -5.87 7.38 -11.53
N MET A 66 -6.35 7.83 -10.38
CA MET A 66 -6.31 7.03 -9.16
C MET A 66 -7.58 6.20 -9.04
N GLN A 67 -7.44 4.97 -8.58
CA GLN A 67 -8.57 4.10 -8.25
C GLN A 67 -8.30 3.33 -6.97
N ILE A 68 -9.36 2.91 -6.29
CA ILE A 68 -9.30 2.01 -5.14
C ILE A 68 -9.95 0.69 -5.51
N ARG A 69 -9.25 -0.39 -5.22
CA ARG A 69 -9.74 -1.76 -5.37
C ARG A 69 -9.66 -2.47 -4.04
N ALA A 70 -10.72 -3.13 -3.64
CA ALA A 70 -10.75 -3.99 -2.47
C ALA A 70 -10.98 -5.44 -2.89
N THR A 71 -10.26 -6.36 -2.29
CA THR A 71 -10.40 -7.79 -2.52
C THR A 71 -10.73 -8.47 -1.20
N VAL A 72 -11.80 -9.25 -1.18
CA VAL A 72 -12.20 -10.08 -0.04
C VAL A 72 -11.85 -11.53 -0.33
N VAL A 73 -11.25 -12.21 0.61
CA VAL A 73 -10.98 -13.65 0.57
C VAL A 73 -11.54 -14.28 1.83
N GLN A 74 -12.39 -15.29 1.67
CA GLN A 74 -12.92 -16.08 2.78
C GLN A 74 -12.23 -17.43 2.88
N GLU A 75 -12.41 -18.14 4.01
CA GLU A 75 -11.76 -19.42 4.31
C GLU A 75 -12.08 -20.53 3.29
N ASP A 76 -13.26 -20.47 2.66
CA ASP A 76 -13.67 -21.40 1.60
C ASP A 76 -12.97 -21.13 0.25
N GLY A 77 -12.07 -20.17 0.19
CA GLY A 77 -11.32 -19.79 -1.01
C GLY A 77 -12.07 -18.85 -1.95
N HIS A 78 -13.28 -18.46 -1.62
CA HIS A 78 -14.04 -17.47 -2.40
C HIS A 78 -13.32 -16.14 -2.39
N ARG A 79 -13.09 -15.59 -3.56
CA ARG A 79 -12.40 -14.32 -3.77
C ARG A 79 -13.29 -13.36 -4.55
N LEU A 80 -13.45 -12.17 -4.00
CA LEU A 80 -14.21 -11.09 -4.63
C LEU A 80 -13.35 -9.85 -4.72
N SER A 81 -13.32 -9.24 -5.89
CA SER A 81 -12.68 -7.93 -6.09
C SER A 81 -13.73 -6.87 -6.42
N ILE A 82 -13.73 -5.80 -5.66
CA ILE A 82 -14.70 -4.70 -5.75
C ILE A 82 -13.95 -3.39 -5.98
N GLY A 83 -14.40 -2.60 -6.96
CA GLY A 83 -13.96 -1.21 -7.10
C GLY A 83 -14.70 -0.31 -6.11
N ALA A 84 -13.99 0.63 -5.51
CA ALA A 84 -14.59 1.73 -4.77
C ALA A 84 -14.87 2.93 -5.70
N GLU A 85 -15.53 3.94 -5.16
CA GLU A 85 -15.68 5.22 -5.84
C GLU A 85 -14.31 5.83 -6.15
N GLN A 86 -14.27 6.68 -7.18
CA GLN A 86 -13.03 7.35 -7.59
C GLN A 86 -12.49 8.21 -6.44
N PRO A 87 -11.23 8.00 -6.01
CA PRO A 87 -10.65 8.76 -4.92
C PRO A 87 -10.37 10.21 -5.31
N VAL A 88 -10.47 11.10 -4.32
CA VAL A 88 -10.05 12.49 -4.43
C VAL A 88 -8.65 12.61 -3.82
N CYS A 89 -7.66 12.94 -4.65
CA CYS A 89 -6.27 13.03 -4.25
C CYS A 89 -5.87 14.51 -4.05
N ASP A 90 -6.11 15.01 -2.85
CA ASP A 90 -5.79 16.39 -2.42
C ASP A 90 -4.89 16.42 -1.17
N GLY A 91 -4.30 15.27 -0.81
CA GLY A 91 -3.47 15.12 0.39
C GLY A 91 -4.26 14.98 1.70
N THR A 92 -5.58 15.11 1.67
CA THR A 92 -6.44 14.97 2.85
C THR A 92 -6.84 13.51 3.05
N GLU A 93 -6.87 13.06 4.33
CA GLU A 93 -7.42 11.75 4.66
C GLU A 93 -8.93 11.73 4.43
N ARG A 94 -9.37 10.71 3.71
CA ARG A 94 -10.77 10.51 3.32
C ARG A 94 -11.20 9.07 3.55
N ARG A 95 -12.49 8.86 3.60
CA ARG A 95 -13.09 7.53 3.68
C ARG A 95 -13.31 6.97 2.28
N TRP A 96 -13.03 5.66 2.11
CA TRP A 96 -13.47 4.92 0.94
C TRP A 96 -14.53 3.89 1.32
N VAL A 97 -15.43 3.60 0.41
CA VAL A 97 -16.45 2.56 0.52
C VAL A 97 -16.51 1.80 -0.80
N ALA A 98 -16.51 0.48 -0.71
CA ALA A 98 -16.69 -0.41 -1.84
C ALA A 98 -17.91 -1.30 -1.60
N THR A 99 -18.82 -1.35 -2.56
CA THR A 99 -20.08 -2.09 -2.44
C THR A 99 -20.26 -2.99 -3.65
N ALA A 100 -20.62 -4.26 -3.41
CA ALA A 100 -20.94 -5.23 -4.46
C ALA A 100 -22.32 -5.82 -4.24
N PRO A 101 -23.17 -5.89 -5.29
CA PRO A 101 -24.48 -6.54 -5.20
C PRO A 101 -24.35 -8.03 -4.91
N GLY A 102 -25.20 -8.55 -4.03
CA GLY A 102 -25.19 -9.94 -3.58
C GLY A 102 -25.39 -10.99 -4.66
N ARG A 103 -26.02 -10.64 -5.76
CA ARG A 103 -26.22 -11.54 -6.94
C ARG A 103 -24.92 -11.96 -7.63
N TRP A 104 -23.84 -11.22 -7.42
CA TRP A 104 -22.53 -11.50 -7.99
C TRP A 104 -21.58 -12.19 -7.01
N VAL A 105 -21.99 -12.29 -5.75
CA VAL A 105 -21.09 -12.58 -4.65
C VAL A 105 -21.77 -13.45 -3.62
N ASN A 106 -21.07 -14.45 -3.14
CA ASN A 106 -21.53 -15.29 -2.05
C ASN A 106 -20.64 -15.07 -0.81
N VAL A 107 -20.55 -13.83 -0.35
CA VAL A 107 -19.86 -13.50 0.90
C VAL A 107 -20.79 -13.81 2.06
N ARG A 108 -20.28 -14.54 3.04
CA ARG A 108 -21.01 -14.95 4.24
C ARG A 108 -20.52 -14.18 5.45
N PRO A 109 -21.38 -14.00 6.48
CA PRO A 109 -20.91 -13.53 7.78
C PRO A 109 -19.79 -14.43 8.32
N GLY A 110 -18.83 -13.84 9.00
CA GLY A 110 -17.69 -14.52 9.58
C GLY A 110 -16.35 -13.88 9.17
N HIS A 111 -15.28 -14.60 9.42
CA HIS A 111 -13.93 -14.14 9.15
C HIS A 111 -13.64 -14.03 7.65
N ALA A 112 -12.96 -12.97 7.28
CA ALA A 112 -12.44 -12.76 5.94
C ALA A 112 -11.13 -11.97 6.00
N VAL A 113 -10.33 -12.07 4.94
CA VAL A 113 -9.15 -11.23 4.73
C VAL A 113 -9.49 -10.22 3.65
N VAL A 114 -9.34 -8.95 3.94
CA VAL A 114 -9.55 -7.85 2.99
C VAL A 114 -8.23 -7.19 2.65
N THR A 115 -7.95 -7.08 1.37
CA THR A 115 -6.83 -6.29 0.85
C THR A 115 -7.40 -5.10 0.09
N ALA A 116 -7.05 -3.89 0.50
CA ALA A 116 -7.35 -2.66 -0.22
C ALA A 116 -6.08 -2.14 -0.90
N GLU A 117 -6.22 -1.73 -2.14
CA GLU A 117 -5.13 -1.20 -2.96
C GLU A 117 -5.52 0.16 -3.52
N LEU A 118 -4.66 1.13 -3.32
CA LEU A 118 -4.69 2.40 -4.03
C LEU A 118 -3.81 2.25 -5.27
N GLN A 119 -4.40 2.40 -6.43
CA GLN A 119 -3.74 2.14 -7.70
C GLN A 119 -3.72 3.39 -8.57
N GLU A 120 -2.59 3.63 -9.22
CA GLU A 120 -2.46 4.63 -10.27
C GLU A 120 -2.56 3.93 -11.63
N VAL A 121 -3.53 4.37 -12.44
CA VAL A 121 -3.75 3.88 -13.80
C VAL A 121 -3.19 4.90 -14.78
N HIS A 122 -2.18 4.51 -15.52
CA HIS A 122 -1.63 5.33 -16.59
C HIS A 122 -2.37 5.04 -17.90
N LEU A 123 -2.88 6.10 -18.51
CA LEU A 123 -3.62 6.03 -19.75
C LEU A 123 -2.72 6.43 -20.93
N SER A 124 -2.86 5.70 -22.04
CA SER A 124 -2.35 6.11 -23.36
C SER A 124 -3.56 6.39 -24.26
N GLY A 125 -3.93 7.67 -24.39
CA GLY A 125 -5.23 8.05 -24.95
C GLY A 125 -6.38 7.57 -24.05
N LEU A 126 -7.30 6.77 -24.59
CA LEU A 126 -8.42 6.16 -23.84
C LEU A 126 -8.12 4.75 -23.30
N MET A 127 -6.94 4.21 -23.62
CA MET A 127 -6.56 2.84 -23.25
C MET A 127 -5.68 2.82 -22.01
N PRO A 128 -5.95 1.96 -21.00
CA PRO A 128 -5.04 1.73 -19.89
C PRO A 128 -3.71 1.16 -20.40
N LYS A 129 -2.61 1.83 -20.09
CA LYS A 129 -1.26 1.39 -20.45
C LYS A 129 -0.62 0.55 -19.36
N SER A 130 -0.79 0.98 -18.12
CA SER A 130 -0.25 0.30 -16.94
C SER A 130 -1.04 0.64 -15.69
N VAL A 131 -0.98 -0.26 -14.71
CA VAL A 131 -1.55 -0.06 -13.37
C VAL A 131 -0.45 -0.30 -12.36
N ALA A 132 -0.23 0.65 -11.47
CA ALA A 132 0.74 0.54 -10.39
C ALA A 132 0.04 0.66 -9.04
N THR A 133 0.28 -0.29 -8.13
CA THR A 133 -0.18 -0.18 -6.74
C THR A 133 0.76 0.76 -5.99
N VAL A 134 0.23 1.87 -5.50
CA VAL A 134 0.99 2.91 -4.80
C VAL A 134 0.85 2.84 -3.29
N ALA A 135 -0.21 2.23 -2.78
CA ALA A 135 -0.41 1.91 -1.37
C ALA A 135 -1.31 0.67 -1.24
N GLN A 136 -1.10 -0.10 -0.19
CA GLN A 136 -1.84 -1.34 0.07
C GLN A 136 -1.96 -1.57 1.57
N ASP A 137 -3.10 -2.08 2.00
CA ASP A 137 -3.32 -2.62 3.34
C ASP A 137 -4.07 -3.95 3.27
N THR A 138 -3.65 -4.89 4.09
CA THR A 138 -4.32 -6.19 4.22
C THR A 138 -4.68 -6.40 5.68
N LYS A 139 -5.93 -6.73 5.94
CA LYS A 139 -6.46 -6.87 7.29
C LYS A 139 -7.45 -8.02 7.41
N ASP A 140 -7.37 -8.71 8.54
CA ASP A 140 -8.42 -9.62 8.98
C ASP A 140 -9.65 -8.79 9.38
N VAL A 141 -10.79 -9.13 8.85
CA VAL A 141 -12.06 -8.45 9.10
C VAL A 141 -13.12 -9.44 9.52
N GLU A 142 -14.06 -8.96 10.29
CA GLU A 142 -15.28 -9.69 10.61
C GLU A 142 -16.41 -9.20 9.71
N VAL A 143 -16.93 -10.08 8.88
CA VAL A 143 -18.10 -9.79 8.05
C VAL A 143 -19.34 -10.00 8.91
N ARG A 144 -20.07 -8.93 9.13
CA ARG A 144 -21.28 -8.92 9.96
C ARG A 144 -22.52 -8.81 9.09
N ARG A 145 -23.61 -9.40 9.55
CA ARG A 145 -24.92 -9.17 8.96
C ARG A 145 -25.44 -7.81 9.39
N HIS A 146 -25.92 -7.07 8.42
CA HIS A 146 -26.47 -5.74 8.64
C HIS A 146 -27.99 -5.78 8.73
#